data_e7bca37feb6b15eda675e20b71eea2af
#
_entry.id   e7bca37feb6b15eda675e20b71eea2af
#
_cell.length_a   1.000
_cell.length_b   1.000
_cell.length_c   1.000
_cell.angle_alpha   90.00
_cell.angle_beta   90.00
_cell.angle_gamma   90.00
#
_symmetry.space_group_name_H-M   'P 1'
#
loop_
_entity.id
_entity.type
_entity.pdbx_description
1 polymer ?
#
loop_
_entity_poly.entity_id
_entity_poly.type
_entity_poly.pdbx_seq_one_letter_code
_entity_poly.pdbx_strand_id
1 'polypeptide(L)'
;MKNLYPAMPAQAIMMVRMVFFLQRHLEDRLAQVLEAHALSHSAWSLMLMIHSDPAQSISPSAASEALRQSRPHMTRIADELVARGWVERGHGVQDRRAVELRLTAAGKRALGRILPVMWAGYEKLVAGFSPEDATRLCGMLRSWLLELEQADDPLASTPREAGHD
;
A
#
# COMPACT_ATOMS: atom_id res chain seq x y z
N MET A 1 -23.42 22.56 10.17
CA MET A 1 -22.94 22.66 8.77
C MET A 1 -24.03 22.44 7.73
N LYS A 2 -24.93 21.42 7.88
CA LYS A 2 -26.05 21.19 6.92
C LYS A 2 -26.94 22.40 6.67
N ASN A 3 -27.12 23.29 7.65
CA ASN A 3 -27.96 24.50 7.50
C ASN A 3 -27.29 25.62 6.69
N LEU A 4 -25.96 25.59 6.52
CA LEU A 4 -25.20 26.57 5.74
C LEU A 4 -25.03 26.16 4.27
N TYR A 5 -25.07 24.85 3.99
CA TYR A 5 -24.86 24.28 2.67
C TYR A 5 -25.86 23.13 2.43
N PRO A 6 -27.11 23.41 2.06
CA PRO A 6 -28.17 22.39 1.92
C PRO A 6 -27.88 21.34 0.84
N ALA A 7 -27.08 21.68 -0.18
CA ALA A 7 -26.67 20.75 -1.25
C ALA A 7 -25.41 19.93 -0.94
N MET A 8 -24.88 20.01 0.30
CA MET A 8 -23.66 19.31 0.70
C MET A 8 -23.87 17.78 0.66
N PRO A 9 -23.07 17.01 -0.10
CA PRO A 9 -23.17 15.55 -0.15
C PRO A 9 -22.56 14.91 1.10
N ALA A 10 -23.21 15.10 2.25
CA ALA A 10 -22.68 14.76 3.56
C ALA A 10 -22.25 13.30 3.71
N GLN A 11 -22.99 12.38 3.08
CA GLN A 11 -22.65 10.94 3.12
C GLN A 11 -21.39 10.63 2.33
N ALA A 12 -21.22 11.17 1.13
CA ALA A 12 -20.03 10.98 0.31
C ALA A 12 -18.79 11.56 1.02
N ILE A 13 -18.91 12.77 1.57
CA ILE A 13 -17.83 13.40 2.35
C ILE A 13 -17.45 12.53 3.55
N MET A 14 -18.43 11.99 4.27
CA MET A 14 -18.18 11.13 5.43
C MET A 14 -17.45 9.86 5.02
N MET A 15 -17.89 9.20 3.94
CA MET A 15 -17.24 7.98 3.42
C MET A 15 -15.79 8.22 3.06
N VAL A 16 -15.50 9.25 2.26
CA VAL A 16 -14.12 9.58 1.85
C VAL A 16 -13.25 9.89 3.07
N ARG A 17 -13.75 10.74 3.98
CA ARG A 17 -13.01 11.09 5.20
C ARG A 17 -12.75 9.88 6.10
N MET A 18 -13.72 8.98 6.21
CA MET A 18 -13.58 7.77 7.03
C MET A 18 -12.47 6.88 6.48
N VAL A 19 -12.35 6.73 5.15
CA VAL A 19 -11.26 5.96 4.54
C VAL A 19 -9.90 6.57 4.85
N PHE A 20 -9.73 7.90 4.76
CA PHE A 20 -8.47 8.56 5.13
C PHE A 20 -8.14 8.40 6.62
N PHE A 21 -9.13 8.49 7.51
CA PHE A 21 -8.90 8.26 8.95
C PHE A 21 -8.52 6.81 9.23
N LEU A 22 -9.23 5.85 8.62
CA LEU A 22 -8.92 4.43 8.75
C LEU A 22 -7.51 4.12 8.24
N GLN A 23 -7.16 4.58 7.05
CA GLN A 23 -5.82 4.40 6.49
C GLN A 23 -4.75 4.83 7.49
N ARG A 24 -4.83 6.07 7.99
CA ARG A 24 -3.86 6.60 8.95
C ARG A 24 -3.76 5.74 10.21
N HIS A 25 -4.90 5.39 10.82
CA HIS A 25 -4.90 4.57 12.04
C HIS A 25 -4.35 3.17 11.80
N LEU A 26 -4.64 2.55 10.66
CA LEU A 26 -4.12 1.24 10.29
C LEU A 26 -2.61 1.31 10.07
N GLU A 27 -2.11 2.33 9.35
CA GLU A 27 -0.69 2.56 9.15
C GLU A 27 0.06 2.73 10.48
N ASP A 28 -0.45 3.56 11.39
CA ASP A 28 0.14 3.79 12.71
C ASP A 28 0.21 2.48 13.53
N ARG A 29 -0.84 1.65 13.49
CA ARG A 29 -0.88 0.36 14.20
C ARG A 29 0.08 -0.66 13.61
N LEU A 30 0.16 -0.74 12.30
CA LEU A 30 1.07 -1.65 11.61
C LEU A 30 2.53 -1.20 11.75
N ALA A 31 2.79 0.11 11.74
CA ALA A 31 4.10 0.66 11.99
C ALA A 31 4.68 0.22 13.35
N GLN A 32 3.87 0.20 14.41
CA GLN A 32 4.29 -0.27 15.74
C GLN A 32 4.81 -1.72 15.71
N VAL A 33 4.18 -2.58 14.91
CA VAL A 33 4.65 -3.97 14.75
C VAL A 33 5.98 -4.02 13.99
N LEU A 34 6.12 -3.21 12.95
CA LEU A 34 7.32 -3.18 12.10
C LEU A 34 8.52 -2.51 12.78
N GLU A 35 8.28 -1.55 13.68
CA GLU A 35 9.33 -0.89 14.49
C GLU A 35 10.16 -1.90 15.31
N ALA A 36 9.52 -2.92 15.87
CA ALA A 36 10.21 -3.99 16.60
C ALA A 36 11.22 -4.76 15.72
N HIS A 37 11.07 -4.65 14.39
CA HIS A 37 11.95 -5.25 13.40
C HIS A 37 12.81 -4.21 12.67
N ALA A 38 12.76 -2.95 13.10
CA ALA A 38 13.39 -1.80 12.47
C ALA A 38 13.06 -1.69 10.97
N LEU A 39 11.81 -1.96 10.59
CA LEU A 39 11.30 -1.89 9.22
C LEU A 39 10.32 -0.74 9.05
N SER A 40 10.44 -0.01 7.94
CA SER A 40 9.39 0.87 7.46
C SER A 40 8.29 0.08 6.75
N HIS A 41 7.08 0.67 6.65
CA HIS A 41 5.98 0.07 5.88
C HIS A 41 6.37 -0.16 4.41
N SER A 42 7.09 0.78 3.79
CA SER A 42 7.55 0.63 2.40
C SER A 42 8.57 -0.49 2.23
N ALA A 43 9.49 -0.68 3.18
CA ALA A 43 10.45 -1.79 3.15
C ALA A 43 9.75 -3.14 3.32
N TRP A 44 8.78 -3.23 4.24
CA TRP A 44 7.92 -4.39 4.40
C TRP A 44 7.13 -4.73 3.13
N SER A 45 6.47 -3.73 2.55
CA SER A 45 5.69 -3.90 1.32
C SER A 45 6.56 -4.37 0.15
N LEU A 46 7.76 -3.82 -0.01
CA LEU A 46 8.71 -4.27 -1.04
C LEU A 46 9.10 -5.74 -0.84
N MET A 47 9.40 -6.16 0.39
CA MET A 47 9.72 -7.57 0.69
C MET A 47 8.56 -8.50 0.38
N LEU A 48 7.32 -8.09 0.72
CA LEU A 48 6.12 -8.86 0.39
C LEU A 48 5.90 -8.97 -1.11
N MET A 49 6.06 -7.89 -1.86
CA MET A 49 5.93 -7.90 -3.32
C MET A 49 6.90 -8.87 -3.97
N ILE A 50 8.19 -8.82 -3.59
CA ILE A 50 9.18 -9.76 -4.09
C ILE A 50 8.79 -11.21 -3.77
N HIS A 51 8.29 -11.43 -2.55
CA HIS A 51 7.91 -12.78 -2.11
C HIS A 51 6.69 -13.34 -2.83
N SER A 52 5.71 -12.47 -3.12
CA SER A 52 4.44 -12.86 -3.76
C SER A 52 4.53 -12.94 -5.28
N ASP A 53 5.58 -12.38 -5.87
CA ASP A 53 5.79 -12.44 -7.32
C ASP A 53 6.14 -13.87 -7.75
N PRO A 54 5.53 -14.41 -8.82
CA PRO A 54 5.82 -15.76 -9.33
C PRO A 54 7.30 -15.98 -9.67
N ALA A 55 8.00 -14.95 -10.19
CA ALA A 55 9.42 -14.98 -10.47
C ALA A 55 10.29 -14.76 -9.23
N GLN A 56 9.67 -14.45 -8.07
CA GLN A 56 10.33 -14.06 -6.82
C GLN A 56 11.33 -12.92 -7.01
N SER A 57 11.03 -12.02 -7.93
CA SER A 57 11.83 -10.84 -8.25
C SER A 57 10.95 -9.71 -8.76
N ILE A 58 11.40 -8.47 -8.57
CA ILE A 58 10.73 -7.29 -9.08
C ILE A 58 11.75 -6.23 -9.48
N SER A 59 11.48 -5.50 -10.57
CA SER A 59 12.30 -4.34 -10.90
C SER A 59 12.01 -3.17 -9.96
N PRO A 60 13.00 -2.31 -9.65
CA PRO A 60 12.76 -1.10 -8.83
C PRO A 60 11.69 -0.17 -9.41
N SER A 61 11.56 -0.12 -10.75
CA SER A 61 10.53 0.67 -11.43
C SER A 61 9.14 0.11 -11.21
N ALA A 62 8.96 -1.21 -11.38
CA ALA A 62 7.67 -1.87 -11.13
C ALA A 62 7.26 -1.75 -9.65
N ALA A 63 8.22 -1.89 -8.72
CA ALA A 63 7.95 -1.67 -7.30
C ALA A 63 7.54 -0.23 -6.98
N SER A 64 8.21 0.75 -7.61
CA SER A 64 7.88 2.18 -7.49
C SER A 64 6.45 2.49 -7.95
N GLU A 65 6.06 1.94 -9.09
CA GLU A 65 4.73 2.11 -9.67
C GLU A 65 3.65 1.44 -8.80
N ALA A 66 3.83 0.17 -8.46
CA ALA A 66 2.85 -0.59 -7.70
C ALA A 66 2.63 -0.05 -6.27
N LEU A 67 3.70 0.43 -5.62
CA LEU A 67 3.61 1.04 -4.28
C LEU A 67 3.30 2.54 -4.32
N ARG A 68 3.10 3.11 -5.51
CA ARG A 68 2.88 4.56 -5.72
C ARG A 68 3.91 5.43 -4.98
N GLN A 69 5.17 4.98 -5.00
CA GLN A 69 6.29 5.67 -4.38
C GLN A 69 7.19 6.29 -5.45
N SER A 70 7.88 7.38 -5.11
CA SER A 70 8.86 7.96 -6.05
C SER A 70 10.04 7.01 -6.28
N ARG A 71 10.62 7.03 -7.47
CA ARG A 71 11.80 6.22 -7.81
C ARG A 71 12.97 6.43 -6.85
N PRO A 72 13.35 7.68 -6.45
CA PRO A 72 14.40 7.90 -5.47
C PRO A 72 14.10 7.28 -4.10
N HIS A 73 12.82 7.36 -3.66
CA HIS A 73 12.42 6.73 -2.40
C HIS A 73 12.52 5.21 -2.47
N MET A 74 12.06 4.60 -3.56
CA MET A 74 12.16 3.15 -3.75
C MET A 74 13.62 2.69 -3.83
N THR A 75 14.50 3.45 -4.50
CA THR A 75 15.94 3.17 -4.52
C THR A 75 16.53 3.16 -3.11
N ARG A 76 16.21 4.16 -2.29
CA ARG A 76 16.68 4.23 -0.90
C ARG A 76 16.19 3.04 -0.06
N ILE A 77 14.92 2.64 -0.22
CA ILE A 77 14.38 1.46 0.48
C ILE A 77 15.09 0.17 0.04
N ALA A 78 15.31 0.02 -1.27
CA ALA A 78 16.05 -1.14 -1.79
C ALA A 78 17.49 -1.18 -1.25
N ASP A 79 18.18 -0.03 -1.21
CA ASP A 79 19.53 0.08 -0.65
C ASP A 79 19.58 -0.28 0.84
N GLU A 80 18.60 0.16 1.61
CA GLU A 80 18.46 -0.19 3.03
C GLU A 80 18.33 -1.72 3.22
N LEU A 81 17.50 -2.37 2.42
CA LEU A 81 17.30 -3.83 2.49
C LEU A 81 18.52 -4.61 1.99
N VAL A 82 19.22 -4.08 1.00
CA VAL A 82 20.50 -4.64 0.51
C VAL A 82 21.57 -4.53 1.59
N ALA A 83 21.69 -3.38 2.25
CA ALA A 83 22.65 -3.18 3.35
C ALA A 83 22.39 -4.14 4.53
N ARG A 84 21.13 -4.54 4.76
CA ARG A 84 20.76 -5.56 5.74
C ARG A 84 21.01 -6.99 5.26
N GLY A 85 21.39 -7.17 4.01
CA GLY A 85 21.53 -8.49 3.39
C GLY A 85 20.22 -9.26 3.23
N TRP A 86 19.06 -8.56 3.22
CA TRP A 86 17.74 -9.18 3.06
C TRP A 86 17.26 -9.20 1.61
N VAL A 87 17.74 -8.25 0.83
CA VAL A 87 17.50 -8.16 -0.61
C VAL A 87 18.85 -8.13 -1.31
N GLU A 88 18.92 -8.68 -2.50
CA GLU A 88 20.03 -8.58 -3.42
C GLU A 88 19.58 -8.00 -4.75
N ARG A 89 20.52 -7.34 -5.45
CA ARG A 89 20.32 -6.88 -6.81
C ARG A 89 20.90 -7.92 -7.76
N GLY A 90 20.07 -8.37 -8.68
CA GLY A 90 20.46 -9.29 -9.76
C GLY A 90 20.13 -8.71 -11.11
N HIS A 91 20.47 -9.48 -12.14
CA HIS A 91 20.06 -9.20 -13.51
C HIS A 91 18.76 -9.92 -13.83
N GLY A 92 17.91 -9.28 -14.63
CA GLY A 92 16.68 -9.89 -15.13
C GLY A 92 16.96 -11.14 -15.96
N VAL A 93 16.07 -12.13 -15.84
CA VAL A 93 16.19 -13.39 -16.63
C VAL A 93 15.95 -13.12 -18.12
N GLN A 94 15.03 -12.21 -18.45
CA GLN A 94 14.66 -11.87 -19.83
C GLN A 94 15.54 -10.75 -20.40
N ASP A 95 15.95 -9.79 -19.58
CA ASP A 95 16.87 -8.71 -19.98
C ASP A 95 17.98 -8.57 -18.93
N ARG A 96 19.19 -8.95 -19.31
CA ARG A 96 20.39 -8.85 -18.47
C ARG A 96 20.76 -7.39 -18.12
N ARG A 97 20.21 -6.40 -18.80
CA ARG A 97 20.41 -4.98 -18.49
C ARG A 97 19.45 -4.47 -17.42
N ALA A 98 18.34 -5.17 -17.22
CA ALA A 98 17.37 -4.82 -16.20
C ALA A 98 17.88 -5.27 -14.82
N VAL A 99 17.83 -4.34 -13.85
CA VAL A 99 18.09 -4.65 -12.44
C VAL A 99 16.82 -5.23 -11.82
N GLU A 100 16.96 -6.36 -11.15
CA GLU A 100 15.91 -6.98 -10.36
C GLU A 100 16.31 -7.11 -8.89
N LEU A 101 15.34 -6.94 -8.03
CA LEU A 101 15.45 -7.13 -6.58
C LEU A 101 14.91 -8.51 -6.23
N ARG A 102 15.66 -9.26 -5.42
CA ARG A 102 15.29 -10.60 -4.95
C ARG A 102 15.53 -10.73 -3.45
N LEU A 103 14.71 -11.52 -2.78
CA LEU A 103 14.96 -11.86 -1.37
C LEU A 103 16.13 -12.84 -1.28
N THR A 104 17.10 -12.53 -0.45
CA THR A 104 18.14 -13.48 -0.04
C THR A 104 17.56 -14.57 0.87
N ALA A 105 18.32 -15.61 1.16
CA ALA A 105 17.95 -16.60 2.16
C ALA A 105 17.74 -15.96 3.56
N ALA A 106 18.51 -14.92 3.89
CA ALA A 106 18.34 -14.16 5.12
C ALA A 106 17.04 -13.34 5.11
N GLY A 107 16.72 -12.70 3.98
CA GLY A 107 15.46 -11.96 3.79
C GLY A 107 14.24 -12.86 3.90
N LYS A 108 14.26 -14.04 3.27
CA LYS A 108 13.19 -15.05 3.39
C LYS A 108 12.99 -15.51 4.83
N ARG A 109 14.07 -15.74 5.58
CA ARG A 109 13.98 -16.08 7.01
C ARG A 109 13.43 -14.91 7.85
N ALA A 110 13.85 -13.68 7.55
CA ALA A 110 13.31 -12.49 8.23
C ALA A 110 11.81 -12.35 7.97
N LEU A 111 11.39 -12.45 6.71
CA LEU A 111 9.99 -12.43 6.33
C LEU A 111 9.17 -13.51 7.05
N GLY A 112 9.66 -14.76 7.08
CA GLY A 112 8.99 -15.86 7.75
C GLY A 112 8.82 -15.69 9.26
N ARG A 113 9.68 -14.88 9.90
CA ARG A 113 9.50 -14.53 11.34
C ARG A 113 8.50 -13.39 11.55
N ILE A 114 8.43 -12.43 10.62
CA ILE A 114 7.60 -11.24 10.77
C ILE A 114 6.17 -11.51 10.33
N LEU A 115 5.96 -12.32 9.28
CA LEU A 115 4.64 -12.65 8.74
C LEU A 115 3.63 -13.11 9.80
N PRO A 116 3.91 -14.08 10.68
CA PRO A 116 2.95 -14.52 11.68
C PRO A 116 2.55 -13.40 12.65
N VAL A 117 3.50 -12.51 13.00
CA VAL A 117 3.24 -11.37 13.88
C VAL A 117 2.33 -10.35 13.20
N MET A 118 2.58 -10.09 11.91
CA MET A 118 1.74 -9.21 11.09
C MET A 118 0.33 -9.77 10.93
N TRP A 119 0.20 -11.07 10.65
CA TRP A 119 -1.12 -11.72 10.53
C TRP A 119 -1.93 -11.63 11.82
N ALA A 120 -1.31 -11.94 12.96
CA ALA A 120 -1.95 -11.76 14.27
C ALA A 120 -2.34 -10.30 14.53
N GLY A 121 -1.55 -9.35 14.03
CA GLY A 121 -1.88 -7.93 14.05
C GLY A 121 -3.12 -7.62 13.22
N TYR A 122 -3.20 -8.10 11.98
CA TYR A 122 -4.36 -7.92 11.11
C TYR A 122 -5.63 -8.54 11.71
N GLU A 123 -5.56 -9.76 12.25
CA GLU A 123 -6.69 -10.41 12.91
C GLU A 123 -7.24 -9.55 14.06
N LYS A 124 -6.37 -8.98 14.89
CA LYS A 124 -6.78 -8.08 15.99
C LYS A 124 -7.46 -6.81 15.49
N LEU A 125 -7.00 -6.24 14.37
CA LEU A 125 -7.58 -5.02 13.81
C LEU A 125 -9.00 -5.24 13.30
N VAL A 126 -9.35 -6.44 12.89
CA VAL A 126 -10.68 -6.77 12.34
C VAL A 126 -11.52 -7.65 13.27
N ALA A 127 -11.07 -7.94 14.49
CA ALA A 127 -11.73 -8.83 15.43
C ALA A 127 -13.16 -8.43 15.82
N GLY A 128 -13.53 -7.16 15.60
CA GLY A 128 -14.90 -6.65 15.85
C GLY A 128 -15.92 -6.98 14.75
N PHE A 129 -15.48 -7.54 13.61
CA PHE A 129 -16.37 -7.90 12.51
C PHE A 129 -16.76 -9.37 12.56
N SER A 130 -18.03 -9.66 12.24
CA SER A 130 -18.40 -11.03 11.87
C SER A 130 -17.73 -11.43 10.54
N PRO A 131 -17.54 -12.74 10.24
CA PRO A 131 -16.98 -13.17 8.96
C PRO A 131 -17.81 -12.67 7.75
N GLU A 132 -19.13 -12.56 7.92
CA GLU A 132 -20.07 -12.07 6.90
C GLU A 132 -19.87 -10.56 6.68
N ASP A 133 -19.78 -9.76 7.75
CA ASP A 133 -19.55 -8.32 7.65
C ASP A 133 -18.17 -8.00 7.06
N ALA A 134 -17.16 -8.75 7.45
CA ALA A 134 -15.82 -8.61 6.89
C ALA A 134 -15.82 -8.90 5.38
N THR A 135 -16.46 -9.98 4.94
CA THR A 135 -16.59 -10.34 3.53
C THR A 135 -17.36 -9.26 2.75
N ARG A 136 -18.46 -8.78 3.31
CA ARG A 136 -19.28 -7.73 2.70
C ARG A 136 -18.50 -6.42 2.57
N LEU A 137 -17.81 -6.00 3.63
CA LEU A 137 -16.99 -4.79 3.62
C LEU A 137 -15.87 -4.88 2.60
N CYS A 138 -15.14 -6.01 2.55
CA CYS A 138 -14.09 -6.24 1.54
C CYS A 138 -14.65 -6.15 0.12
N GLY A 139 -15.84 -6.72 -0.14
CA GLY A 139 -16.51 -6.63 -1.44
C GLY A 139 -16.82 -5.18 -1.83
N MET A 140 -17.38 -4.40 -0.91
CA MET A 140 -17.73 -2.98 -1.14
C MET A 140 -16.47 -2.13 -1.40
N LEU A 141 -15.41 -2.31 -0.59
CA LEU A 141 -14.15 -1.60 -0.76
C LEU A 141 -13.47 -1.94 -2.09
N ARG A 142 -13.49 -3.22 -2.49
CA ARG A 142 -12.97 -3.67 -3.77
C ARG A 142 -13.70 -3.06 -4.95
N SER A 143 -15.04 -3.06 -4.93
CA SER A 143 -15.84 -2.44 -5.98
C SER A 143 -15.53 -0.96 -6.11
N TRP A 144 -15.46 -0.25 -4.99
CA TRP A 144 -15.13 1.17 -4.99
C TRP A 144 -13.71 1.45 -5.51
N LEU A 145 -12.73 0.63 -5.14
CA LEU A 145 -11.36 0.75 -5.66
C LEU A 145 -11.31 0.58 -7.18
N LEU A 146 -12.02 -0.42 -7.72
CA LEU A 146 -12.10 -0.66 -9.16
C LEU A 146 -12.75 0.52 -9.91
N GLU A 147 -13.79 1.11 -9.34
CA GLU A 147 -14.42 2.32 -9.91
C GLU A 147 -13.43 3.50 -9.95
N LEU A 148 -12.65 3.70 -8.88
CA LEU A 148 -11.65 4.77 -8.82
C LEU A 148 -10.48 4.54 -9.81
N GLU A 149 -10.13 3.30 -10.10
CA GLU A 149 -9.09 2.95 -11.08
C GLU A 149 -9.55 3.12 -12.53
N GLN A 150 -10.87 2.99 -12.78
CA GLN A 150 -11.46 3.12 -14.11
C GLN A 150 -11.97 4.54 -14.41
N ALA A 151 -12.21 5.35 -13.39
CA ALA A 151 -12.68 6.71 -13.56
C ALA A 151 -11.55 7.61 -14.09
N ASP A 152 -11.78 8.27 -15.21
CA ASP A 152 -11.05 9.48 -15.55
C ASP A 152 -11.20 10.47 -14.39
N ASP A 153 -10.12 11.13 -13.98
CA ASP A 153 -10.03 11.97 -12.78
C ASP A 153 -11.34 12.71 -12.44
N PRO A 154 -12.14 12.24 -11.47
CA PRO A 154 -13.47 12.80 -11.19
C PRO A 154 -13.40 14.23 -10.64
N LEU A 155 -12.20 14.71 -10.29
CA LEU A 155 -11.96 16.08 -9.81
C LEU A 155 -11.43 17.00 -10.91
N ALA A 156 -10.97 16.47 -12.05
CA ALA A 156 -10.48 17.26 -13.19
C ALA A 156 -11.61 17.96 -13.97
N SER A 157 -12.85 17.49 -13.84
CA SER A 157 -14.03 18.03 -14.55
C SER A 157 -14.76 19.14 -13.80
N THR A 158 -14.21 19.70 -12.73
CA THR A 158 -14.79 20.90 -12.12
C THR A 158 -14.56 22.09 -13.06
N PRO A 159 -15.61 22.74 -13.60
CA PRO A 159 -15.44 23.91 -14.43
C PRO A 159 -14.66 24.96 -13.63
N ARG A 160 -13.54 25.42 -14.15
CA ARG A 160 -12.94 26.68 -13.66
C ARG A 160 -14.02 27.73 -13.83
N GLU A 161 -14.54 28.24 -12.72
CA GLU A 161 -15.42 29.42 -12.76
C GLU A 161 -14.74 30.49 -13.63
N ALA A 162 -15.43 30.82 -14.70
CA ALA A 162 -15.02 31.94 -15.57
C ALA A 162 -14.93 33.17 -14.68
N GLY A 163 -13.73 33.78 -14.69
CA GLY A 163 -13.43 34.96 -13.89
C GLY A 163 -14.51 36.03 -14.04
N HIS A 164 -14.84 36.61 -12.92
CA HIS A 164 -15.55 37.90 -12.89
C HIS A 164 -14.62 38.95 -13.48
N ASP A 165 -15.04 39.46 -14.64
CA ASP A 165 -14.67 40.80 -15.09
C ASP A 165 -15.39 41.87 -14.26
#